data_7cf4f875e7e7bf027dd78c27b91e696c
#
_entry.id   7cf4f875e7e7bf027dd78c27b91e696c
#
_cell.length_a   1.000
_cell.length_b   1.000
_cell.length_c   1.000
_cell.angle_alpha   90.00
_cell.angle_beta   90.00
_cell.angle_gamma   90.00
#
_symmetry.space_group_name_H-M   'P 1'
#
loop_
_entity.id
_entity.type
_entity.pdbx_description
1 polymer ?
#
loop_
_entity_poly.entity_id
_entity_poly.type
_entity_poly.pdbx_seq_one_letter_code
_entity_poly.pdbx_strand_id
1 'polypeptide(L)'
;ITDPCDMAPSFTNQTINILSFWRSSFTTLNQVNFLVESYEAASNKESAFMKKMGGTAYYFRAFIYYRLASHYGNVPILRKRSNDIVPISPEADVWSFVEENLKSSIQLLPKTDSHWYASYEAANALAARVALFQNKMPDAANYANEVLKNSVFSLTGSSLDFSKNWSAESTSSEIVFAFVNNSRASSPLTFTTYVNDTDASWNYAPSDWCYNHLFSDDSSLSRKGDIRKNATFSAQDKNRVIKYPNGTYQLAPTSDYKSTPVIITRLSEMYLIKAEALGKTNGAATLVEFMKKRYTTVPTEMIIQSLSDKDYQTLILDERRREFFAEGMRWQDIKRTNRLELLETLNGRTHLMYYPIPQAEIDMAGTDAYPQNPGYAGAKENE
;
A
#
# COMPACT_ATOMS: atom_id res chain seq x y z
N ILE A 1 -15.76 -0.29 0.05
CA ILE A 1 -15.38 -0.80 -1.28
C ILE A 1 -15.68 -2.24 -1.12
N THR A 2 -16.72 -2.68 -1.81
CA THR A 2 -16.68 -4.02 -2.31
C THR A 2 -15.21 -4.26 -2.57
N ASP A 3 -14.68 -5.31 -2.03
CA ASP A 3 -13.34 -5.77 -2.34
C ASP A 3 -13.13 -5.44 -3.83
N PRO A 4 -12.01 -4.85 -4.30
CA PRO A 4 -11.76 -4.67 -5.72
C PRO A 4 -12.13 -5.91 -6.54
N CYS A 5 -12.17 -7.05 -5.89
CA CYS A 5 -12.62 -8.31 -6.45
C CYS A 5 -14.10 -8.39 -6.75
N ASP A 6 -14.96 -7.72 -6.01
CA ASP A 6 -16.39 -7.64 -6.36
C ASP A 6 -16.59 -6.75 -7.58
N MET A 7 -15.68 -5.82 -7.83
CA MET A 7 -15.65 -5.01 -9.06
C MET A 7 -14.91 -5.71 -10.21
N ALA A 8 -14.04 -6.66 -9.91
CA ALA A 8 -13.25 -7.37 -10.92
C ALA A 8 -14.08 -8.04 -12.02
N PRO A 9 -15.26 -8.63 -11.76
CA PRO A 9 -16.10 -9.17 -12.82
C PRO A 9 -16.58 -8.16 -13.85
N SER A 10 -16.62 -6.89 -13.50
CA SER A 10 -17.09 -5.81 -14.38
C SER A 10 -15.95 -5.00 -15.00
N PHE A 11 -14.68 -5.29 -14.68
CA PHE A 11 -13.55 -4.60 -15.31
C PHE A 11 -13.46 -4.99 -16.78
N THR A 12 -13.51 -3.96 -17.63
CA THR A 12 -13.26 -4.05 -19.05
C THR A 12 -12.21 -3.01 -19.44
N ASN A 13 -11.64 -3.15 -20.62
CA ASN A 13 -10.73 -2.16 -21.19
C ASN A 13 -11.36 -0.77 -21.43
N GLN A 14 -12.69 -0.65 -21.26
CA GLN A 14 -13.44 0.61 -21.36
C GLN A 14 -13.80 1.20 -19.99
N THR A 15 -13.41 0.56 -18.88
CA THR A 15 -13.72 1.03 -17.53
C THR A 15 -13.04 2.36 -17.26
N ILE A 16 -13.82 3.42 -17.02
CA ILE A 16 -13.32 4.80 -16.89
C ILE A 16 -12.30 4.98 -15.76
N ASN A 17 -12.47 4.31 -14.65
CA ASN A 17 -11.55 4.41 -13.51
C ASN A 17 -10.16 3.84 -13.84
N ILE A 18 -10.10 2.79 -14.65
CA ILE A 18 -8.85 2.19 -15.15
C ILE A 18 -8.13 3.16 -16.07
N LEU A 19 -8.85 3.75 -17.03
CA LEU A 19 -8.30 4.79 -17.93
C LEU A 19 -7.83 6.02 -17.15
N SER A 20 -8.61 6.48 -16.18
CA SER A 20 -8.26 7.64 -15.36
C SER A 20 -7.00 7.39 -14.52
N PHE A 21 -6.86 6.20 -13.95
CA PHE A 21 -5.66 5.82 -13.20
C PHE A 21 -4.42 5.77 -14.11
N TRP A 22 -4.54 5.18 -15.30
CA TRP A 22 -3.47 5.14 -16.30
C TRP A 22 -3.02 6.57 -16.67
N ARG A 23 -3.94 7.39 -17.15
CA ARG A 23 -3.63 8.77 -17.62
C ARG A 23 -3.07 9.66 -16.52
N SER A 24 -3.66 9.63 -15.33
CA SER A 24 -3.16 10.41 -14.20
C SER A 24 -1.74 9.99 -13.80
N SER A 25 -1.43 8.69 -13.85
CA SER A 25 -0.09 8.18 -13.57
C SER A 25 0.93 8.71 -14.57
N PHE A 26 0.67 8.62 -15.88
CA PHE A 26 1.60 9.09 -16.90
C PHE A 26 1.70 10.61 -16.97
N THR A 27 0.62 11.34 -16.70
CA THR A 27 0.67 12.81 -16.55
C THR A 27 1.57 13.22 -15.39
N THR A 28 1.45 12.55 -14.24
CA THR A 28 2.31 12.82 -13.08
C THR A 28 3.75 12.40 -13.35
N LEU A 29 3.98 11.27 -14.04
CA LEU A 29 5.33 10.83 -14.44
C LEU A 29 6.04 11.86 -15.30
N ASN A 30 5.32 12.54 -16.19
CA ASN A 30 5.91 13.60 -17.01
C ASN A 30 6.47 14.75 -16.15
N GLN A 31 5.73 15.15 -15.08
CA GLN A 31 6.20 16.15 -14.12
C GLN A 31 7.38 15.65 -13.27
N VAL A 32 7.31 14.40 -12.83
CA VAL A 32 8.40 13.78 -12.06
C VAL A 32 9.66 13.64 -12.90
N ASN A 33 9.54 13.23 -14.15
CA ASN A 33 10.67 13.15 -15.08
C ASN A 33 11.33 14.52 -15.31
N PHE A 34 10.54 15.60 -15.37
CA PHE A 34 11.11 16.95 -15.41
C PHE A 34 12.03 17.24 -14.21
N LEU A 35 11.62 16.84 -13.02
CA LEU A 35 12.43 17.03 -11.82
C LEU A 35 13.69 16.15 -11.84
N VAL A 36 13.58 14.91 -12.31
CA VAL A 36 14.75 14.03 -12.45
C VAL A 36 15.75 14.61 -13.45
N GLU A 37 15.30 14.99 -14.64
CA GLU A 37 16.14 15.63 -15.66
C GLU A 37 16.80 16.91 -15.14
N SER A 38 16.06 17.73 -14.39
CA SER A 38 16.58 18.95 -13.76
C SER A 38 17.67 18.66 -12.73
N TYR A 39 17.49 17.61 -11.92
CA TYR A 39 18.50 17.16 -10.98
C TYR A 39 19.75 16.66 -11.70
N GLU A 40 19.58 15.79 -12.70
CA GLU A 40 20.70 15.18 -13.43
C GLU A 40 21.54 16.22 -14.17
N ALA A 41 20.91 17.28 -14.70
CA ALA A 41 21.57 18.36 -15.43
C ALA A 41 22.19 19.44 -14.52
N ALA A 42 21.89 19.44 -13.22
CA ALA A 42 22.32 20.50 -12.33
C ALA A 42 23.83 20.45 -12.05
N SER A 43 24.53 21.57 -12.17
CA SER A 43 25.95 21.69 -11.81
C SER A 43 26.20 21.57 -10.30
N ASN A 44 25.21 21.91 -9.48
CA ASN A 44 25.28 21.88 -8.01
C ASN A 44 24.51 20.70 -7.40
N LYS A 45 24.36 19.59 -8.13
CA LYS A 45 23.58 18.40 -7.72
C LYS A 45 24.02 17.81 -6.37
N GLU A 46 25.24 18.08 -5.94
CA GLU A 46 25.77 17.62 -4.64
C GLU A 46 25.25 18.44 -3.45
N SER A 47 24.61 19.59 -3.67
CA SER A 47 24.01 20.37 -2.58
C SER A 47 22.87 19.59 -1.88
N ALA A 48 22.68 19.82 -0.58
CA ALA A 48 21.64 19.16 0.21
C ALA A 48 20.23 19.38 -0.37
N PHE A 49 19.97 20.59 -0.89
CA PHE A 49 18.69 20.90 -1.54
C PHE A 49 18.48 20.08 -2.80
N MET A 50 19.48 20.01 -3.68
CA MET A 50 19.37 19.25 -4.94
C MET A 50 19.28 17.75 -4.68
N LYS A 51 20.03 17.21 -3.73
CA LYS A 51 19.91 15.81 -3.31
C LYS A 51 18.52 15.50 -2.80
N LYS A 52 17.95 16.34 -1.93
CA LYS A 52 16.57 16.16 -1.42
C LYS A 52 15.55 16.21 -2.57
N MET A 53 15.71 17.16 -3.49
CA MET A 53 14.84 17.31 -4.67
C MET A 53 14.94 16.09 -5.60
N GLY A 54 16.16 15.69 -5.99
CA GLY A 54 16.40 14.53 -6.85
C GLY A 54 15.94 13.23 -6.19
N GLY A 55 16.27 13.02 -4.92
CA GLY A 55 15.84 11.85 -4.15
C GLY A 55 14.32 11.75 -4.04
N THR A 56 13.62 12.87 -3.87
CA THR A 56 12.16 12.94 -3.87
C THR A 56 11.58 12.60 -5.26
N ALA A 57 12.18 13.11 -6.33
CA ALA A 57 11.75 12.81 -7.69
C ALA A 57 11.90 11.32 -8.02
N TYR A 58 13.04 10.70 -7.68
CA TYR A 58 13.24 9.26 -7.83
C TYR A 58 12.28 8.44 -6.99
N TYR A 59 11.97 8.88 -5.74
CA TYR A 59 10.96 8.23 -4.90
C TYR A 59 9.61 8.17 -5.59
N PHE A 60 9.11 9.32 -6.09
CA PHE A 60 7.81 9.37 -6.73
C PHE A 60 7.78 8.64 -8.07
N ARG A 61 8.87 8.65 -8.82
CA ARG A 61 8.97 7.84 -10.05
C ARG A 61 8.85 6.35 -9.72
N ALA A 62 9.56 5.87 -8.70
CA ALA A 62 9.46 4.51 -8.23
C ALA A 62 8.05 4.18 -7.70
N PHE A 63 7.45 5.07 -6.91
CA PHE A 63 6.11 4.86 -6.34
C PHE A 63 5.04 4.72 -7.43
N ILE A 64 5.07 5.57 -8.44
CA ILE A 64 4.10 5.52 -9.55
C ILE A 64 4.30 4.22 -10.36
N TYR A 65 5.54 3.86 -10.70
CA TYR A 65 5.81 2.61 -11.41
C TYR A 65 5.51 1.37 -10.59
N TYR A 66 5.73 1.38 -9.27
CA TYR A 66 5.26 0.33 -8.38
C TYR A 66 3.74 0.14 -8.50
N ARG A 67 2.98 1.25 -8.49
CA ARG A 67 1.52 1.20 -8.63
C ARG A 67 1.10 0.70 -10.02
N LEU A 68 1.76 1.16 -11.07
CA LEU A 68 1.49 0.71 -12.43
C LEU A 68 1.81 -0.79 -12.61
N ALA A 69 2.99 -1.24 -12.21
CA ALA A 69 3.39 -2.65 -12.29
C ALA A 69 2.46 -3.56 -11.48
N SER A 70 2.13 -3.16 -10.26
CA SER A 70 1.26 -3.98 -9.40
C SER A 70 -0.18 -4.10 -9.90
N HIS A 71 -0.67 -3.18 -10.76
CA HIS A 71 -2.03 -3.23 -11.30
C HIS A 71 -2.09 -3.71 -12.75
N TYR A 72 -1.17 -3.26 -13.62
CA TYR A 72 -1.20 -3.59 -15.05
C TYR A 72 -0.14 -4.64 -15.44
N GLY A 73 0.91 -4.84 -14.64
CA GLY A 73 2.06 -5.65 -15.03
C GLY A 73 2.94 -4.92 -16.04
N ASN A 74 2.68 -5.20 -17.31
CA ASN A 74 3.42 -4.59 -18.42
C ASN A 74 2.94 -3.15 -18.68
N VAL A 75 3.88 -2.19 -18.70
CA VAL A 75 3.59 -0.77 -18.97
C VAL A 75 4.76 -0.08 -19.68
N PRO A 76 4.54 1.04 -20.39
CA PRO A 76 5.65 1.81 -20.99
C PRO A 76 6.59 2.36 -19.92
N ILE A 77 7.90 2.29 -20.13
CA ILE A 77 8.91 2.88 -19.26
C ILE A 77 9.39 4.22 -19.84
N LEU A 78 8.90 5.33 -19.27
CA LEU A 78 9.31 6.68 -19.62
C LEU A 78 10.47 7.15 -18.74
N ARG A 79 11.70 7.00 -19.20
CA ARG A 79 12.90 7.44 -18.46
C ARG A 79 13.07 8.95 -18.45
N LYS A 80 12.50 9.64 -19.45
CA LYS A 80 12.50 11.10 -19.64
C LYS A 80 11.16 11.55 -20.20
N ARG A 81 10.94 12.85 -20.21
CA ARG A 81 9.77 13.42 -20.89
C ARG A 81 9.83 13.11 -22.38
N SER A 82 8.73 12.64 -22.92
CA SER A 82 8.57 12.39 -24.35
C SER A 82 7.11 12.53 -24.75
N ASN A 83 6.88 12.95 -25.99
CA ASN A 83 5.57 12.89 -26.64
C ASN A 83 5.47 11.70 -27.60
N ASP A 84 6.53 10.90 -27.70
CA ASP A 84 6.55 9.72 -28.56
C ASP A 84 5.77 8.57 -27.92
N ILE A 85 5.22 7.70 -28.74
CA ILE A 85 4.66 6.43 -28.29
C ILE A 85 5.83 5.52 -27.89
N VAL A 86 5.91 5.23 -26.59
CA VAL A 86 6.87 4.27 -26.03
C VAL A 86 6.17 2.93 -25.86
N PRO A 87 6.61 1.86 -26.53
CA PRO A 87 5.99 0.54 -26.39
C PRO A 87 5.95 0.05 -24.94
N ILE A 88 4.98 -0.79 -24.62
CA ILE A 88 4.88 -1.47 -23.34
C ILE A 88 6.13 -2.34 -23.12
N SER A 89 6.72 -2.23 -21.94
CA SER A 89 7.86 -3.04 -21.49
C SER A 89 7.34 -4.23 -20.66
N PRO A 90 8.03 -5.36 -20.65
CA PRO A 90 7.75 -6.50 -19.79
C PRO A 90 7.72 -6.11 -18.31
N GLU A 91 6.86 -6.74 -17.52
CA GLU A 91 6.71 -6.48 -16.08
C GLU A 91 8.05 -6.58 -15.33
N ALA A 92 8.90 -7.52 -15.67
CA ALA A 92 10.22 -7.69 -15.05
C ALA A 92 11.12 -6.45 -15.24
N ASP A 93 11.07 -5.82 -16.41
CA ASP A 93 11.82 -4.59 -16.68
C ASP A 93 11.23 -3.39 -15.90
N VAL A 94 9.91 -3.36 -15.77
CA VAL A 94 9.24 -2.32 -14.95
C VAL A 94 9.65 -2.45 -13.49
N TRP A 95 9.70 -3.66 -12.93
CA TRP A 95 10.17 -3.88 -11.57
C TRP A 95 11.65 -3.52 -11.40
N SER A 96 12.49 -3.85 -12.37
CA SER A 96 13.91 -3.45 -12.37
C SER A 96 14.05 -1.92 -12.36
N PHE A 97 13.22 -1.22 -13.12
CA PHE A 97 13.20 0.23 -13.14
C PHE A 97 12.72 0.85 -11.82
N VAL A 98 11.74 0.22 -11.15
CA VAL A 98 11.32 0.63 -9.79
C VAL A 98 12.50 0.53 -8.82
N GLU A 99 13.23 -0.58 -8.83
CA GLU A 99 14.38 -0.80 -7.95
C GLU A 99 15.54 0.18 -8.21
N GLU A 100 15.84 0.45 -9.48
CA GLU A 100 16.83 1.44 -9.89
C GLU A 100 16.52 2.82 -9.26
N ASN A 101 15.27 3.25 -9.36
CA ASN A 101 14.83 4.52 -8.81
C ASN A 101 14.83 4.54 -7.28
N LEU A 102 14.45 3.44 -6.63
CA LEU A 102 14.50 3.34 -5.18
C LEU A 102 15.95 3.41 -4.66
N LYS A 103 16.89 2.75 -5.32
CA LYS A 103 18.32 2.84 -4.97
C LYS A 103 18.82 4.28 -5.05
N SER A 104 18.50 4.98 -6.14
CA SER A 104 18.85 6.41 -6.30
C SER A 104 18.20 7.27 -5.22
N SER A 105 16.94 7.03 -4.90
CA SER A 105 16.22 7.75 -3.85
C SER A 105 16.86 7.55 -2.46
N ILE A 106 17.15 6.30 -2.09
CA ILE A 106 17.78 5.94 -0.81
C ILE A 106 19.15 6.62 -0.65
N GLN A 107 19.92 6.72 -1.73
CA GLN A 107 21.24 7.36 -1.70
C GLN A 107 21.19 8.88 -1.51
N LEU A 108 20.11 9.52 -1.96
CA LEU A 108 20.00 10.98 -2.01
C LEU A 108 19.20 11.58 -0.88
N LEU A 109 18.20 10.86 -0.37
CA LEU A 109 17.32 11.41 0.65
C LEU A 109 17.97 11.43 2.02
N PRO A 110 17.79 12.53 2.78
CA PRO A 110 18.17 12.60 4.19
C PRO A 110 17.26 11.71 5.04
N LYS A 111 17.69 11.43 6.27
CA LYS A 111 16.83 10.87 7.30
C LYS A 111 15.65 11.80 7.58
N THR A 112 14.55 11.22 8.07
CA THR A 112 13.31 11.97 8.29
C THR A 112 13.47 13.03 9.37
N ASP A 113 12.90 14.20 9.07
CA ASP A 113 12.61 15.28 10.01
C ASP A 113 11.10 15.52 10.14
N SER A 114 10.33 14.89 9.26
CA SER A 114 8.87 14.99 9.21
C SER A 114 8.29 13.89 8.30
N HIS A 115 7.23 13.23 8.73
CA HIS A 115 6.55 12.21 7.93
C HIS A 115 5.74 12.77 6.75
N TRP A 116 5.67 14.09 6.59
CA TRP A 116 5.01 14.75 5.46
C TRP A 116 5.90 14.87 4.21
N TYR A 117 7.15 14.47 4.30
CA TYR A 117 8.09 14.54 3.18
C TYR A 117 8.75 13.18 2.93
N ALA A 118 9.09 12.94 1.67
CA ALA A 118 9.91 11.78 1.33
C ALA A 118 11.26 11.83 2.05
N SER A 119 11.66 10.72 2.64
CA SER A 119 12.87 10.58 3.46
C SER A 119 13.60 9.28 3.14
N TYR A 120 14.81 9.12 3.69
CA TYR A 120 15.53 7.85 3.63
C TYR A 120 14.67 6.68 4.13
N GLU A 121 13.95 6.87 5.23
CA GLU A 121 13.08 5.84 5.79
C GLU A 121 11.86 5.57 4.89
N ALA A 122 11.26 6.60 4.32
CA ALA A 122 10.15 6.43 3.37
C ALA A 122 10.59 5.64 2.13
N ALA A 123 11.80 5.90 1.61
CA ALA A 123 12.35 5.18 0.46
C ALA A 123 12.67 3.72 0.81
N ASN A 124 13.27 3.44 1.98
CA ASN A 124 13.49 2.08 2.45
C ASN A 124 12.17 1.34 2.71
N ALA A 125 11.16 2.00 3.25
CA ALA A 125 9.85 1.41 3.47
C ALA A 125 9.16 0.99 2.16
N LEU A 126 9.24 1.83 1.14
CA LEU A 126 8.73 1.47 -0.19
C LEU A 126 9.57 0.35 -0.82
N ALA A 127 10.90 0.36 -0.66
CA ALA A 127 11.78 -0.70 -1.13
C ALA A 127 11.48 -2.05 -0.45
N ALA A 128 11.20 -2.05 0.86
CA ALA A 128 10.79 -3.24 1.60
C ALA A 128 9.49 -3.83 1.03
N ARG A 129 8.48 -2.99 0.77
CA ARG A 129 7.21 -3.39 0.16
C ARG A 129 7.40 -3.96 -1.25
N VAL A 130 8.22 -3.31 -2.07
CA VAL A 130 8.53 -3.75 -3.45
C VAL A 130 9.28 -5.08 -3.44
N ALA A 131 10.27 -5.23 -2.57
CA ALA A 131 11.02 -6.47 -2.42
C ALA A 131 10.12 -7.64 -1.94
N LEU A 132 9.23 -7.36 -0.96
CA LEU A 132 8.25 -8.35 -0.50
C LEU A 132 7.29 -8.77 -1.62
N PHE A 133 6.80 -7.80 -2.41
CA PHE A 133 5.92 -8.08 -3.54
C PHE A 133 6.58 -8.98 -4.59
N GLN A 134 7.88 -8.82 -4.81
CA GLN A 134 8.67 -9.63 -5.73
C GLN A 134 9.24 -10.92 -5.11
N ASN A 135 8.86 -11.26 -3.88
CA ASN A 135 9.38 -12.42 -3.14
C ASN A 135 10.92 -12.39 -2.92
N LYS A 136 11.52 -11.19 -2.89
CA LYS A 136 12.94 -10.96 -2.57
C LYS A 136 13.11 -10.83 -1.06
N MET A 137 12.91 -11.94 -0.34
CA MET A 137 12.79 -11.93 1.13
C MET A 137 14.00 -11.34 1.87
N PRO A 138 15.27 -11.66 1.53
CA PRO A 138 16.43 -11.05 2.19
C PRO A 138 16.44 -9.52 2.06
N ASP A 139 16.15 -9.00 0.88
CA ASP A 139 16.11 -7.56 0.63
C ASP A 139 14.95 -6.90 1.39
N ALA A 140 13.76 -7.53 1.39
CA ALA A 140 12.60 -7.04 2.12
C ALA A 140 12.90 -6.91 3.62
N ALA A 141 13.54 -7.91 4.24
CA ALA A 141 13.94 -7.88 5.64
C ALA A 141 14.97 -6.77 5.92
N ASN A 142 15.96 -6.62 5.02
CA ASN A 142 17.01 -5.61 5.16
C ASN A 142 16.45 -4.19 5.08
N TYR A 143 15.65 -3.86 4.08
CA TYR A 143 15.03 -2.56 3.93
C TYR A 143 14.06 -2.24 5.07
N ALA A 144 13.24 -3.19 5.49
CA ALA A 144 12.36 -3.00 6.65
C ALA A 144 13.17 -2.73 7.93
N ASN A 145 14.28 -3.43 8.12
CA ASN A 145 15.15 -3.24 9.28
C ASN A 145 15.82 -1.85 9.30
N GLU A 146 16.16 -1.26 8.15
CA GLU A 146 16.70 0.10 8.08
C GLU A 146 15.69 1.12 8.65
N VAL A 147 14.40 0.95 8.40
CA VAL A 147 13.36 1.82 8.99
C VAL A 147 13.21 1.56 10.49
N LEU A 148 13.19 0.29 10.91
CA LEU A 148 13.01 -0.10 12.31
C LEU A 148 14.17 0.36 13.23
N LYS A 149 15.35 0.62 12.68
CA LYS A 149 16.49 1.17 13.43
C LYS A 149 16.30 2.64 13.85
N ASN A 150 15.39 3.37 13.23
CA ASN A 150 15.17 4.77 13.56
C ASN A 150 14.19 4.91 14.73
N SER A 151 14.71 5.30 15.89
CA SER A 151 13.96 5.44 17.15
C SER A 151 12.95 6.59 17.17
N VAL A 152 12.89 7.42 16.12
CA VAL A 152 11.84 8.43 15.95
C VAL A 152 10.46 7.75 15.76
N PHE A 153 10.45 6.54 15.20
CA PHE A 153 9.24 5.77 15.01
C PHE A 153 9.00 4.80 16.16
N SER A 154 7.74 4.64 16.54
CA SER A 154 7.33 3.65 17.53
C SER A 154 5.88 3.23 17.29
N LEU A 155 5.58 1.97 17.63
CA LEU A 155 4.22 1.44 17.55
C LEU A 155 3.37 1.97 18.70
N THR A 156 2.17 2.40 18.42
CA THR A 156 1.15 2.73 19.42
C THR A 156 0.62 1.45 20.10
N GLY A 157 0.22 1.56 21.34
CA GLY A 157 -0.21 0.40 22.15
C GLY A 157 -1.62 0.50 22.72
N SER A 158 -2.40 1.49 22.30
CA SER A 158 -3.81 1.64 22.69
C SER A 158 -4.71 1.85 21.49
N SER A 159 -5.99 1.50 21.62
CA SER A 159 -6.98 1.73 20.58
C SER A 159 -7.09 3.20 20.22
N LEU A 160 -7.04 4.08 21.21
CA LEU A 160 -7.10 5.53 20.99
C LEU A 160 -5.89 6.05 20.22
N ASP A 161 -4.67 5.65 20.61
CA ASP A 161 -3.46 6.10 19.93
C ASP A 161 -3.36 5.51 18.52
N PHE A 162 -3.79 4.27 18.33
CA PHE A 162 -3.91 3.66 17.01
C PHE A 162 -4.83 4.48 16.10
N SER A 163 -5.97 4.94 16.62
CA SER A 163 -6.90 5.78 15.88
C SER A 163 -6.31 7.12 15.44
N LYS A 164 -5.38 7.69 16.21
CA LYS A 164 -4.74 8.98 15.89
C LYS A 164 -3.92 8.94 14.60
N ASN A 165 -3.59 7.76 14.06
CA ASN A 165 -2.94 7.66 12.76
C ASN A 165 -3.72 8.38 11.66
N TRP A 166 -5.05 8.40 11.74
CA TRP A 166 -5.92 8.99 10.72
C TRP A 166 -6.48 10.37 11.10
N SER A 167 -6.06 10.95 12.19
CA SER A 167 -6.46 12.29 12.56
C SER A 167 -5.82 13.37 11.68
N ALA A 168 -6.52 14.48 11.47
CA ALA A 168 -6.10 15.56 10.57
C ALA A 168 -4.68 16.11 10.86
N GLU A 169 -4.36 16.20 12.14
CA GLU A 169 -3.08 16.70 12.63
C GLU A 169 -2.27 15.56 13.24
N SER A 170 -2.21 14.42 12.53
CA SER A 170 -1.54 13.25 13.08
C SER A 170 -0.10 13.53 13.42
N THR A 171 0.21 13.41 14.70
CA THR A 171 1.58 13.37 15.24
C THR A 171 1.99 11.95 15.58
N SER A 172 1.30 10.95 15.01
CA SER A 172 1.55 9.55 15.31
C SER A 172 2.97 9.13 14.92
N SER A 173 3.68 8.55 15.89
CA SER A 173 5.01 7.98 15.68
C SER A 173 5.03 6.73 14.80
N GLU A 174 3.87 6.20 14.39
CA GLU A 174 3.78 5.08 13.45
C GLU A 174 3.88 5.52 11.99
N ILE A 175 3.59 6.77 11.66
CA ILE A 175 3.57 7.22 10.27
C ILE A 175 5.00 7.45 9.79
N VAL A 176 5.40 6.68 8.78
CA VAL A 176 6.70 6.84 8.12
C VAL A 176 6.59 7.85 6.99
N PHE A 177 5.51 7.78 6.21
CA PHE A 177 5.23 8.76 5.16
C PHE A 177 3.73 8.88 4.90
N ALA A 178 3.27 10.12 4.80
CA ALA A 178 1.89 10.45 4.44
C ALA A 178 1.83 11.76 3.64
N PHE A 179 0.80 11.90 2.81
CA PHE A 179 0.43 13.20 2.26
C PHE A 179 -0.49 13.93 3.24
N VAL A 180 -0.18 15.19 3.46
CA VAL A 180 -1.10 16.07 4.16
C VAL A 180 -2.36 16.25 3.29
N ASN A 181 -3.52 16.07 3.92
CA ASN A 181 -4.79 16.41 3.32
C ASN A 181 -5.41 17.49 4.22
N ASN A 182 -5.54 18.68 3.72
CA ASN A 182 -6.10 19.78 4.49
C ASN A 182 -7.43 20.26 3.91
N SER A 183 -8.21 20.97 4.71
CA SER A 183 -9.55 21.48 4.33
C SER A 183 -9.56 22.38 3.09
N ARG A 184 -8.39 22.86 2.66
CA ARG A 184 -8.21 23.64 1.42
C ARG A 184 -8.04 22.75 0.19
N ALA A 185 -7.83 21.44 0.37
CA ALA A 185 -7.83 20.53 -0.75
C ALA A 185 -9.21 20.55 -1.43
N SER A 186 -9.23 20.82 -2.71
CA SER A 186 -10.45 20.92 -3.52
C SER A 186 -11.17 19.58 -3.70
N SER A 187 -10.52 18.47 -3.34
CA SER A 187 -11.10 17.13 -3.43
C SER A 187 -10.82 16.37 -2.16
N PRO A 188 -11.84 16.06 -1.35
CA PRO A 188 -11.71 15.14 -0.22
C PRO A 188 -11.27 13.78 -0.75
N LEU A 189 -10.62 12.97 0.09
CA LEU A 189 -10.43 11.57 -0.21
C LEU A 189 -11.82 10.92 -0.35
N THR A 190 -12.31 10.83 -1.57
CA THR A 190 -13.65 10.30 -1.88
C THR A 190 -13.85 8.91 -1.27
N PHE A 191 -12.76 8.15 -1.16
CA PHE A 191 -12.76 6.86 -0.49
C PHE A 191 -13.26 6.93 0.96
N THR A 192 -12.96 7.99 1.71
CA THR A 192 -13.37 8.08 3.11
C THR A 192 -14.90 8.17 3.26
N THR A 193 -15.57 8.77 2.28
CA THR A 193 -17.03 8.88 2.27
C THR A 193 -17.69 7.54 1.92
N TYR A 194 -17.02 6.66 1.19
CA TYR A 194 -17.58 5.36 0.84
C TYR A 194 -17.68 4.38 2.01
N VAL A 195 -16.86 4.53 3.02
CA VAL A 195 -16.82 3.63 4.18
C VAL A 195 -17.39 4.25 5.45
N ASN A 196 -17.46 5.58 5.52
CA ASN A 196 -18.00 6.29 6.66
C ASN A 196 -18.39 7.73 6.29
N ASP A 197 -19.65 7.99 6.08
CA ASP A 197 -20.19 9.33 5.84
C ASP A 197 -21.01 9.80 7.06
N THR A 198 -20.99 11.11 7.34
CA THR A 198 -21.76 11.74 8.40
C THR A 198 -23.25 11.64 8.15
N ASP A 199 -23.67 11.58 6.88
CA ASP A 199 -25.08 11.50 6.46
C ASP A 199 -25.59 10.05 6.35
N ALA A 200 -24.82 9.06 6.86
CA ALA A 200 -25.14 7.64 6.79
C ALA A 200 -25.31 7.11 5.36
N SER A 201 -24.66 7.73 4.39
CA SER A 201 -24.75 7.40 2.96
C SER A 201 -23.54 6.60 2.45
N TRP A 202 -22.77 5.96 3.36
CA TRP A 202 -21.63 5.12 2.94
C TRP A 202 -22.09 3.92 2.12
N ASN A 203 -21.29 3.56 1.11
CA ASN A 203 -21.62 2.51 0.16
C ASN A 203 -21.04 1.14 0.54
N TYR A 204 -20.06 1.10 1.43
CA TYR A 204 -19.30 -0.11 1.74
C TYR A 204 -19.20 -0.33 3.25
N ALA A 205 -19.53 -1.53 3.66
CA ALA A 205 -19.53 -1.97 5.04
C ALA A 205 -18.73 -3.26 5.20
N PRO A 206 -18.17 -3.55 6.39
CA PRO A 206 -17.65 -4.87 6.67
C PRO A 206 -18.78 -5.91 6.59
N SER A 207 -18.47 -7.10 6.08
CA SER A 207 -19.40 -8.22 6.18
C SER A 207 -19.61 -8.61 7.65
N ASP A 208 -20.74 -9.29 7.94
CA ASP A 208 -21.01 -9.81 9.28
C ASP A 208 -19.90 -10.74 9.77
N TRP A 209 -19.34 -11.55 8.88
CA TRP A 209 -18.21 -12.38 9.21
C TRP A 209 -16.99 -11.54 9.62
N CYS A 210 -16.67 -10.50 8.86
CA CYS A 210 -15.55 -9.60 9.14
C CYS A 210 -15.69 -8.91 10.50
N TYR A 211 -16.87 -8.36 10.78
CA TYR A 211 -17.15 -7.70 12.04
C TYR A 211 -17.05 -8.65 13.24
N ASN A 212 -17.59 -9.86 13.10
CA ASN A 212 -17.67 -10.80 14.21
C ASN A 212 -16.39 -11.61 14.44
N HIS A 213 -15.61 -11.89 13.40
CA HIS A 213 -14.53 -12.89 13.48
C HIS A 213 -13.12 -12.32 13.21
N LEU A 214 -12.96 -11.24 12.42
CA LEU A 214 -11.62 -10.77 12.03
C LEU A 214 -10.73 -10.44 13.24
N PHE A 215 -11.31 -9.83 14.28
CA PHE A 215 -10.60 -9.40 15.49
C PHE A 215 -10.92 -10.29 16.72
N SER A 216 -11.47 -11.48 16.50
CA SER A 216 -11.79 -12.38 17.62
C SER A 216 -10.53 -12.94 18.27
N ASP A 217 -10.68 -13.32 19.53
CA ASP A 217 -9.66 -14.05 20.27
C ASP A 217 -9.34 -15.39 19.60
N ASP A 218 -8.12 -15.84 19.76
CA ASP A 218 -7.65 -17.13 19.24
C ASP A 218 -6.95 -17.90 20.37
N SER A 219 -7.67 -18.87 20.94
CA SER A 219 -7.14 -19.67 22.04
C SER A 219 -6.01 -20.61 21.60
N SER A 220 -6.00 -21.05 20.35
CA SER A 220 -4.96 -21.95 19.81
C SER A 220 -3.59 -21.27 19.77
N LEU A 221 -3.59 -19.94 19.52
CA LEU A 221 -2.40 -19.10 19.55
C LEU A 221 -2.21 -18.37 20.88
N SER A 222 -3.07 -18.57 21.89
CA SER A 222 -3.06 -17.79 23.13
C SER A 222 -3.14 -16.26 22.88
N ARG A 223 -3.88 -15.84 21.87
CA ARG A 223 -4.01 -14.44 21.40
C ARG A 223 -5.36 -13.87 21.82
N LYS A 224 -5.37 -12.75 22.58
CA LYS A 224 -6.60 -12.14 23.08
C LYS A 224 -6.55 -10.62 23.08
N GLY A 225 -7.72 -10.01 23.00
CA GLY A 225 -7.94 -8.60 23.26
C GLY A 225 -7.30 -7.69 22.21
N ASP A 226 -7.69 -7.85 20.94
CA ASP A 226 -7.20 -7.00 19.83
C ASP A 226 -7.71 -5.56 20.00
N ILE A 227 -6.80 -4.62 20.20
CA ILE A 227 -7.09 -3.18 20.37
C ILE A 227 -7.61 -2.51 19.10
N ARG A 228 -7.37 -3.10 17.93
CA ARG A 228 -7.71 -2.51 16.61
C ARG A 228 -9.20 -2.59 16.30
N LYS A 229 -9.94 -3.54 16.88
CA LYS A 229 -11.38 -3.70 16.62
C LYS A 229 -12.14 -2.40 16.84
N ASN A 230 -11.98 -1.82 18.03
CA ASN A 230 -12.69 -0.60 18.43
C ASN A 230 -12.18 0.67 17.74
N ALA A 231 -11.01 0.61 17.10
CA ALA A 231 -10.48 1.68 16.26
C ALA A 231 -10.85 1.52 14.77
N THR A 232 -11.37 0.37 14.39
CA THR A 232 -11.70 0.05 12.99
C THR A 232 -13.21 0.04 12.75
N PHE A 233 -13.98 -0.55 13.66
CA PHE A 233 -15.42 -0.71 13.53
C PHE A 233 -16.18 0.03 14.63
N SER A 234 -17.30 0.66 14.27
CA SER A 234 -18.19 1.27 15.23
C SER A 234 -18.85 0.21 16.11
N ALA A 235 -18.86 0.45 17.44
CA ALA A 235 -19.58 -0.41 18.36
C ALA A 235 -21.11 -0.20 18.31
N GLN A 236 -21.55 1.01 17.91
CA GLN A 236 -22.96 1.38 17.80
C GLN A 236 -23.56 1.00 16.45
N ASP A 237 -22.74 1.12 15.40
CA ASP A 237 -23.15 0.82 14.05
C ASP A 237 -22.16 -0.15 13.40
N LYS A 238 -22.49 -1.45 13.45
CA LYS A 238 -21.65 -2.55 12.98
C LYS A 238 -21.26 -2.47 11.50
N ASN A 239 -22.01 -1.72 10.72
CA ASN A 239 -21.79 -1.56 9.29
C ASN A 239 -20.82 -0.42 8.97
N ARG A 240 -20.12 0.13 9.95
CA ARG A 240 -19.36 1.36 9.80
C ARG A 240 -17.89 1.16 10.12
N VAL A 241 -17.04 1.54 9.16
CA VAL A 241 -15.58 1.63 9.36
C VAL A 241 -15.24 3.02 9.88
N ILE A 242 -14.67 3.09 11.09
CA ILE A 242 -14.39 4.37 11.76
C ILE A 242 -12.93 4.82 11.72
N LYS A 243 -12.07 4.13 10.98
CA LYS A 243 -10.72 4.63 10.67
C LYS A 243 -10.78 5.99 9.96
N TYR A 244 -11.82 6.21 9.15
CA TYR A 244 -12.05 7.39 8.32
C TYR A 244 -13.43 7.99 8.62
N PRO A 245 -13.57 9.31 8.51
CA PRO A 245 -12.54 10.32 8.49
C PRO A 245 -11.98 10.59 9.90
N ASN A 246 -10.79 11.20 9.98
CA ASN A 246 -10.17 11.71 11.21
C ASN A 246 -9.91 10.69 12.34
N GLY A 247 -9.74 9.41 11.98
CA GLY A 247 -9.27 8.40 12.92
C GLY A 247 -10.27 7.90 13.93
N THR A 248 -11.32 8.58 14.26
CA THR A 248 -12.43 8.03 15.01
C THR A 248 -13.66 8.92 15.02
N TYR A 249 -14.76 8.27 14.94
CA TYR A 249 -16.04 8.76 15.43
C TYR A 249 -16.04 9.07 16.95
N GLN A 250 -15.01 8.63 17.69
CA GLN A 250 -14.86 8.81 19.14
C GLN A 250 -14.06 10.07 19.52
N LEU A 251 -13.17 10.51 18.66
CA LEU A 251 -12.58 11.83 18.78
C LEU A 251 -13.62 12.79 18.26
N ALA A 252 -14.13 13.68 19.08
CA ALA A 252 -15.23 14.59 18.79
C ALA A 252 -15.28 14.99 17.31
N PRO A 253 -16.44 14.92 16.66
CA PRO A 253 -16.55 15.23 15.25
C PRO A 253 -16.06 16.66 15.04
N THR A 254 -14.83 16.79 14.56
CA THR A 254 -14.38 18.06 14.04
C THR A 254 -15.14 18.26 12.73
N SER A 255 -15.62 19.45 12.48
CA SER A 255 -16.25 19.83 11.21
C SER A 255 -15.35 19.60 9.99
N ASP A 256 -14.12 19.13 10.20
CA ASP A 256 -13.07 18.97 9.21
C ASP A 256 -12.69 17.50 8.97
N TYR A 257 -13.71 16.64 8.76
CA TYR A 257 -13.52 15.24 8.39
C TYR A 257 -12.78 15.04 7.06
N LYS A 258 -12.56 16.12 6.29
CA LYS A 258 -11.90 16.10 4.98
C LYS A 258 -10.37 16.08 5.07
N SER A 259 -9.81 16.28 6.25
CA SER A 259 -8.37 16.43 6.46
C SER A 259 -7.65 15.17 6.92
N THR A 260 -8.26 14.00 6.83
CA THR A 260 -7.59 12.72 7.08
C THR A 260 -6.35 12.58 6.18
N PRO A 261 -5.14 12.32 6.75
CA PRO A 261 -3.94 12.16 5.96
C PRO A 261 -4.02 10.96 5.02
N VAL A 262 -3.38 11.06 3.86
CA VAL A 262 -3.19 9.92 2.94
C VAL A 262 -1.93 9.18 3.36
N ILE A 263 -2.09 8.18 4.22
CA ILE A 263 -0.96 7.41 4.72
C ILE A 263 -0.44 6.49 3.61
N ILE A 264 0.85 6.60 3.30
CA ILE A 264 1.53 5.76 2.33
C ILE A 264 2.20 4.57 2.99
N THR A 265 2.84 4.81 4.15
CA THR A 265 3.55 3.76 4.89
C THR A 265 3.51 4.02 6.38
N ARG A 266 3.25 2.97 7.16
CA ARG A 266 3.33 2.96 8.62
C ARG A 266 4.39 1.97 9.11
N LEU A 267 4.93 2.22 10.29
CA LEU A 267 5.95 1.38 10.92
C LEU A 267 5.50 -0.08 11.10
N SER A 268 4.22 -0.28 11.40
CA SER A 268 3.63 -1.61 11.53
C SER A 268 3.83 -2.50 10.30
N GLU A 269 3.86 -1.90 9.11
CA GLU A 269 4.15 -2.65 7.88
C GLU A 269 5.58 -3.18 7.89
N MET A 270 6.53 -2.42 8.40
CA MET A 270 7.94 -2.85 8.48
C MET A 270 8.13 -4.03 9.42
N TYR A 271 7.43 -4.05 10.55
CA TYR A 271 7.41 -5.21 11.44
C TYR A 271 6.86 -6.45 10.73
N LEU A 272 5.73 -6.33 10.05
CA LEU A 272 5.09 -7.45 9.37
C LEU A 272 5.88 -7.93 8.15
N ILE A 273 6.48 -7.02 7.37
CA ILE A 273 7.40 -7.38 6.27
C ILE A 273 8.61 -8.12 6.81
N LYS A 274 9.27 -7.61 7.85
CA LYS A 274 10.46 -8.24 8.43
C LYS A 274 10.13 -9.61 9.02
N ALA A 275 9.02 -9.74 9.74
CA ALA A 275 8.59 -11.01 10.31
C ALA A 275 8.33 -12.05 9.20
N GLU A 276 7.59 -11.67 8.15
CA GLU A 276 7.31 -12.55 7.02
C GLU A 276 8.59 -12.97 6.30
N ALA A 277 9.44 -12.01 5.97
CA ALA A 277 10.65 -12.23 5.20
C ALA A 277 11.70 -13.11 5.91
N LEU A 278 11.76 -13.04 7.24
CA LEU A 278 12.66 -13.88 8.05
C LEU A 278 12.10 -15.29 8.34
N GLY A 279 10.82 -15.53 8.04
CA GLY A 279 10.15 -16.80 8.31
C GLY A 279 9.96 -17.07 9.82
N LYS A 280 9.24 -18.13 10.15
CA LYS A 280 8.84 -18.42 11.53
C LYS A 280 10.00 -18.55 12.51
N THR A 281 11.13 -19.09 12.09
CA THR A 281 12.29 -19.31 12.98
C THR A 281 12.94 -17.99 13.41
N ASN A 282 13.22 -17.12 12.46
CA ASN A 282 13.95 -15.87 12.72
C ASN A 282 13.03 -14.65 12.83
N GLY A 283 11.80 -14.74 12.35
CA GLY A 283 10.80 -13.67 12.36
C GLY A 283 9.88 -13.69 13.57
N ALA A 284 9.80 -14.81 14.33
CA ALA A 284 8.89 -14.94 15.47
C ALA A 284 9.05 -13.82 16.50
N ALA A 285 10.28 -13.47 16.87
CA ALA A 285 10.54 -12.40 17.83
C ALA A 285 9.98 -11.04 17.33
N THR A 286 10.20 -10.72 16.05
CA THR A 286 9.69 -9.49 15.44
C THR A 286 8.16 -9.47 15.41
N LEU A 287 7.53 -10.61 15.09
CA LEU A 287 6.07 -10.73 15.09
C LEU A 287 5.49 -10.57 16.49
N VAL A 288 6.08 -11.22 17.49
CA VAL A 288 5.64 -11.12 18.89
C VAL A 288 5.80 -9.69 19.42
N GLU A 289 6.89 -8.99 19.07
CA GLU A 289 7.09 -7.58 19.41
C GLU A 289 5.97 -6.70 18.84
N PHE A 290 5.63 -6.87 17.57
CA PHE A 290 4.49 -6.21 16.96
C PHE A 290 3.18 -6.55 17.69
N MET A 291 2.90 -7.83 17.93
CA MET A 291 1.66 -8.30 18.54
C MET A 291 1.47 -7.76 19.96
N LYS A 292 2.55 -7.59 20.75
CA LYS A 292 2.49 -6.94 22.07
C LYS A 292 1.91 -5.53 22.06
N LYS A 293 1.94 -4.85 20.91
CA LYS A 293 1.34 -3.53 20.72
C LYS A 293 -0.08 -3.58 20.20
N ARG A 294 -0.60 -4.75 19.87
CA ARG A 294 -1.93 -4.93 19.25
C ARG A 294 -2.87 -5.78 20.12
N TYR A 295 -2.34 -6.53 21.07
CA TYR A 295 -3.11 -7.48 21.88
C TYR A 295 -2.80 -7.36 23.36
N THR A 296 -3.78 -7.68 24.20
CA THR A 296 -3.59 -7.78 25.66
C THR A 296 -2.87 -9.08 26.06
N THR A 297 -3.05 -10.14 25.27
CA THR A 297 -2.33 -11.42 25.43
C THR A 297 -1.79 -11.84 24.07
N VAL A 298 -0.54 -12.26 24.03
CA VAL A 298 0.17 -12.64 22.80
C VAL A 298 0.77 -14.03 22.89
N PRO A 299 0.92 -14.74 21.75
CA PRO A 299 1.65 -16.01 21.73
C PRO A 299 3.11 -15.81 22.14
N THR A 300 3.72 -16.87 22.65
CA THR A 300 5.19 -16.91 22.80
C THR A 300 5.86 -17.15 21.45
N GLU A 301 7.14 -16.82 21.34
CA GLU A 301 7.93 -17.13 20.15
C GLU A 301 7.91 -18.64 19.84
N MET A 302 7.96 -19.49 20.88
CA MET A 302 7.91 -20.95 20.73
C MET A 302 6.61 -21.41 20.05
N ILE A 303 5.46 -20.83 20.40
CA ILE A 303 4.17 -21.13 19.75
C ILE A 303 4.24 -20.76 18.28
N ILE A 304 4.75 -19.56 17.95
CA ILE A 304 4.90 -19.11 16.57
C ILE A 304 5.84 -20.04 15.77
N GLN A 305 6.98 -20.41 16.36
CA GLN A 305 7.97 -21.29 15.71
C GLN A 305 7.45 -22.71 15.49
N SER A 306 6.51 -23.18 16.30
CA SER A 306 5.90 -24.51 16.17
C SER A 306 4.89 -24.62 15.02
N LEU A 307 4.44 -23.51 14.46
CA LEU A 307 3.51 -23.50 13.33
C LEU A 307 4.13 -24.18 12.09
N SER A 308 3.30 -24.72 11.21
CA SER A 308 3.73 -25.04 9.86
C SER A 308 4.08 -23.75 9.10
N ASP A 309 4.85 -23.83 8.01
CA ASP A 309 5.16 -22.66 7.20
C ASP A 309 3.89 -22.04 6.59
N LYS A 310 2.92 -22.87 6.20
CA LYS A 310 1.62 -22.45 5.70
C LYS A 310 0.81 -21.70 6.77
N ASP A 311 0.79 -22.21 8.01
CA ASP A 311 0.04 -21.59 9.08
C ASP A 311 0.70 -20.28 9.52
N TYR A 312 2.04 -20.22 9.53
CA TYR A 312 2.75 -18.98 9.77
C TYR A 312 2.45 -17.93 8.70
N GLN A 313 2.49 -18.31 7.42
CA GLN A 313 2.11 -17.40 6.33
C GLN A 313 0.67 -16.91 6.47
N THR A 314 -0.25 -17.81 6.83
CA THR A 314 -1.66 -17.46 7.08
C THR A 314 -1.77 -16.47 8.24
N LEU A 315 -1.06 -16.72 9.34
CA LEU A 315 -1.03 -15.81 10.49
C LEU A 315 -0.54 -14.41 10.09
N ILE A 316 0.54 -14.31 9.33
CA ILE A 316 1.05 -13.01 8.84
C ILE A 316 0.01 -12.32 7.96
N LEU A 317 -0.61 -13.03 7.02
CA LEU A 317 -1.63 -12.43 6.13
C LEU A 317 -2.87 -11.97 6.89
N ASP A 318 -3.24 -12.69 7.96
CA ASP A 318 -4.36 -12.29 8.81
C ASP A 318 -4.00 -11.10 9.70
N GLU A 319 -2.78 -11.03 10.22
CA GLU A 319 -2.30 -9.83 10.93
C GLU A 319 -2.26 -8.62 9.99
N ARG A 320 -1.79 -8.78 8.77
CA ARG A 320 -1.80 -7.72 7.76
C ARG A 320 -3.23 -7.30 7.41
N ARG A 321 -4.17 -8.24 7.30
CA ARG A 321 -5.60 -7.94 7.04
C ARG A 321 -6.21 -7.12 8.18
N ARG A 322 -5.93 -7.47 9.46
CA ARG A 322 -6.39 -6.70 10.62
C ARG A 322 -5.77 -5.30 10.67
N GLU A 323 -4.47 -5.24 10.48
CA GLU A 323 -3.70 -3.99 10.58
C GLU A 323 -4.08 -2.99 9.50
N PHE A 324 -4.17 -3.46 8.26
CA PHE A 324 -4.40 -2.62 7.08
C PHE A 324 -5.83 -2.70 6.56
N PHE A 325 -6.79 -3.05 7.42
CA PHE A 325 -8.20 -3.07 7.02
C PHE A 325 -8.61 -1.71 6.45
N ALA A 326 -9.22 -1.70 5.26
CA ALA A 326 -9.60 -0.50 4.51
C ALA A 326 -8.43 0.43 4.08
N GLU A 327 -7.18 -0.04 4.09
CA GLU A 327 -6.00 0.72 3.62
C GLU A 327 -5.50 0.28 2.23
N GLY A 328 -6.25 -0.57 1.52
CA GLY A 328 -5.94 -0.99 0.14
C GLY A 328 -4.80 -2.01 0.00
N MET A 329 -4.41 -2.70 1.09
CA MET A 329 -3.27 -3.64 1.07
C MET A 329 -3.66 -5.08 0.76
N ARG A 330 -4.91 -5.48 1.01
CA ARG A 330 -5.35 -6.90 0.95
C ARG A 330 -5.18 -7.51 -0.43
N TRP A 331 -5.56 -6.79 -1.49
CA TRP A 331 -5.40 -7.24 -2.86
C TRP A 331 -3.94 -7.57 -3.20
N GLN A 332 -3.03 -6.68 -2.81
CA GLN A 332 -1.60 -6.85 -3.06
C GLN A 332 -1.05 -8.08 -2.32
N ASP A 333 -1.50 -8.30 -1.08
CA ASP A 333 -1.10 -9.46 -0.30
C ASP A 333 -1.56 -10.78 -0.94
N ILE A 334 -2.80 -10.84 -1.41
CA ILE A 334 -3.35 -12.03 -2.07
C ILE A 334 -2.63 -12.29 -3.40
N LYS A 335 -2.43 -11.24 -4.21
CA LYS A 335 -1.75 -11.33 -5.49
C LYS A 335 -0.32 -11.87 -5.34
N ARG A 336 0.50 -11.23 -4.50
CA ARG A 336 1.92 -11.60 -4.33
C ARG A 336 2.14 -12.97 -3.72
N THR A 337 1.18 -13.47 -2.93
CA THR A 337 1.25 -14.80 -2.31
C THR A 337 0.54 -15.87 -3.12
N ASN A 338 -0.08 -15.50 -4.24
CA ASN A 338 -0.90 -16.37 -5.09
C ASN A 338 -2.00 -17.12 -4.32
N ARG A 339 -2.57 -16.46 -3.28
CA ARG A 339 -3.63 -17.01 -2.42
C ARG A 339 -5.01 -16.64 -2.94
N LEU A 340 -5.27 -16.96 -4.23
CA LEU A 340 -6.49 -16.56 -4.94
C LEU A 340 -7.75 -17.20 -4.35
N GLU A 341 -7.61 -18.34 -3.68
CA GLU A 341 -8.69 -19.00 -2.96
C GLU A 341 -9.27 -18.16 -1.82
N LEU A 342 -8.55 -17.13 -1.37
CA LEU A 342 -9.05 -16.19 -0.37
C LEU A 342 -10.02 -15.15 -0.96
N LEU A 343 -10.26 -15.18 -2.25
CA LEU A 343 -11.14 -14.29 -3.00
C LEU A 343 -12.12 -15.11 -3.85
N GLU A 344 -13.23 -15.50 -3.25
CA GLU A 344 -14.27 -16.31 -3.91
C GLU A 344 -14.79 -15.68 -5.21
N THR A 345 -14.80 -14.35 -5.27
CA THR A 345 -15.27 -13.59 -6.43
C THR A 345 -14.41 -13.77 -7.69
N LEU A 346 -13.13 -14.11 -7.54
CA LEU A 346 -12.29 -14.42 -8.70
C LEU A 346 -12.68 -15.73 -9.38
N ASN A 347 -13.14 -16.70 -8.61
CA ASN A 347 -13.62 -17.99 -9.13
C ASN A 347 -12.72 -18.59 -10.23
N GLY A 348 -11.41 -18.62 -9.99
CA GLY A 348 -10.40 -19.14 -10.91
C GLY A 348 -10.00 -18.19 -12.06
N ARG A 349 -10.59 -16.99 -12.16
CA ARG A 349 -10.27 -16.00 -13.20
C ARG A 349 -8.98 -15.26 -12.88
N THR A 350 -7.85 -15.91 -13.08
CA THR A 350 -6.51 -15.39 -12.72
C THR A 350 -6.11 -14.13 -13.50
N HIS A 351 -6.66 -13.94 -14.72
CA HIS A 351 -6.40 -12.74 -15.52
C HIS A 351 -6.84 -11.45 -14.80
N LEU A 352 -7.86 -11.51 -13.93
CA LEU A 352 -8.33 -10.37 -13.16
C LEU A 352 -7.30 -9.85 -12.13
N MET A 353 -6.19 -10.56 -11.94
CA MET A 353 -5.05 -10.06 -11.14
C MET A 353 -4.37 -8.84 -11.75
N TYR A 354 -4.58 -8.59 -13.03
CA TYR A 354 -4.11 -7.40 -13.73
C TYR A 354 -5.27 -6.63 -14.32
N TYR A 355 -5.16 -5.32 -14.32
CA TYR A 355 -6.11 -4.48 -15.04
C TYR A 355 -5.89 -4.63 -16.55
N PRO A 356 -6.94 -4.51 -17.36
CA PRO A 356 -6.79 -4.43 -18.80
C PRO A 356 -6.08 -3.12 -19.17
N ILE A 357 -5.30 -3.16 -20.26
CA ILE A 357 -4.80 -1.93 -20.88
C ILE A 357 -6.01 -1.15 -21.40
N PRO A 358 -6.15 0.15 -21.09
CA PRO A 358 -7.31 0.91 -21.51
C PRO A 358 -7.45 0.96 -23.04
N GLN A 359 -8.65 0.69 -23.56
CA GLN A 359 -8.88 0.64 -25.00
C GLN A 359 -8.48 1.92 -25.71
N ALA A 360 -8.82 3.09 -25.14
CA ALA A 360 -8.45 4.38 -25.71
C ALA A 360 -6.93 4.58 -25.88
N GLU A 361 -6.12 3.94 -25.06
CA GLU A 361 -4.65 3.99 -25.18
C GLU A 361 -4.16 3.02 -26.28
N ILE A 362 -4.80 1.85 -26.40
CA ILE A 362 -4.54 0.90 -27.49
C ILE A 362 -4.91 1.52 -28.84
N ASP A 363 -6.07 2.18 -28.91
CA ASP A 363 -6.52 2.84 -30.15
C ASP A 363 -5.57 3.95 -30.61
N MET A 364 -4.94 4.64 -29.66
CA MET A 364 -3.98 5.70 -29.93
C MET A 364 -2.60 5.15 -30.34
N ALA A 365 -2.11 4.12 -29.66
CA ALA A 365 -0.74 3.62 -29.81
C ALA A 365 -0.63 2.46 -30.81
N GLY A 366 -1.73 1.76 -31.05
CA GLY A 366 -1.78 0.51 -31.83
C GLY A 366 -1.48 -0.74 -31.00
N THR A 367 -2.04 -1.86 -31.44
CA THR A 367 -1.96 -3.16 -30.74
C THR A 367 -0.53 -3.74 -30.69
N ASP A 368 0.35 -3.30 -31.56
CA ASP A 368 1.76 -3.76 -31.55
C ASP A 368 2.57 -3.04 -30.45
N ALA A 369 2.29 -1.76 -30.21
CA ALA A 369 2.92 -0.99 -29.15
C ALA A 369 2.26 -1.27 -27.79
N TYR A 370 0.93 -1.40 -27.78
CA TYR A 370 0.12 -1.61 -26.56
C TYR A 370 -0.75 -2.88 -26.71
N PRO A 371 -0.15 -4.09 -26.60
CA PRO A 371 -0.92 -5.31 -26.59
C PRO A 371 -1.78 -5.38 -25.32
N GLN A 372 -3.00 -5.94 -25.47
CA GLN A 372 -3.90 -6.14 -24.33
C GLN A 372 -3.40 -7.25 -23.41
N ASN A 373 -3.63 -7.12 -22.11
CA ASN A 373 -3.33 -8.14 -21.12
C ASN A 373 -4.15 -9.42 -21.37
N PRO A 374 -3.56 -10.62 -21.14
CA PRO A 374 -4.24 -11.90 -21.36
C PRO A 374 -5.58 -12.00 -20.64
N GLY A 375 -6.56 -12.67 -21.26
CA GLY A 375 -7.88 -12.89 -20.70
C GLY A 375 -8.88 -11.75 -20.89
N TYR A 376 -8.46 -10.63 -21.45
CA TYR A 376 -9.34 -9.51 -21.82
C TYR A 376 -9.61 -9.47 -23.32
N ALA A 377 -10.75 -8.87 -23.71
CA ALA A 377 -11.12 -8.72 -25.11
C ALA A 377 -10.02 -7.95 -25.88
N GLY A 378 -9.61 -8.46 -27.04
CA GLY A 378 -8.53 -7.91 -27.85
C GLY A 378 -7.12 -8.35 -27.44
N ALA A 379 -6.97 -9.22 -26.45
CA ALA A 379 -5.69 -9.86 -26.16
C ALA A 379 -5.29 -10.80 -27.33
N LYS A 380 -4.00 -10.80 -27.68
CA LYS A 380 -3.46 -11.84 -28.59
C LYS A 380 -3.57 -13.18 -27.85
N GLU A 381 -4.17 -14.19 -28.47
CA GLU A 381 -4.09 -15.55 -27.93
C GLU A 381 -2.62 -15.96 -27.90
N ASN A 382 -2.17 -16.51 -26.78
CA ASN A 382 -0.80 -17.03 -26.70
C ASN A 382 -0.72 -18.21 -27.68
N GLU A 383 0.09 -18.07 -28.73
CA GLU A 383 0.51 -19.16 -29.62
C GLU A 383 1.35 -20.19 -28.88
#